data_c4df588a1bc517cef7356290681533da
#
_entry.id   c4df588a1bc517cef7356290681533da
#
_cell.length_a   1.000
_cell.length_b   1.000
_cell.length_c   1.000
_cell.angle_alpha   90.00
_cell.angle_beta   90.00
_cell.angle_gamma   90.00
#
_symmetry.space_group_name_H-M   'P 1'
#
loop_
_entity.id
_entity.type
_entity.pdbx_description
1 polymer ?
#
loop_
_entity_poly.entity_id
_entity_poly.type
_entity_poly.pdbx_seq_one_letter_code
_entity_poly.pdbx_strand_id
1 'polypeptide(L)'
;AAAAPRTRRRRRGSTAPCVARSMTPIIRTAHCSPRASCVTVWRVTTADPLFPGKQFISTTLEVLETKTTMSGALTRRYLQRAAMAGIIIGLLYATNYAIIAAFDSVPAEAGSLRELGRLIGAIIFGWALIFIYYSRSELLTSNMMIVCVGAYHRRTSWPRALRLLGLCLVGNLIGGLLIAVLLRFSTIAEGATLAEMSAAVDHKLAYLGDGPAGWTDLLVRAILCNFCINLAMLLVYNGLIDSDLVKCLVMITAVFIFAFLGLEHSVANSVLFGIVGIREGLDWAAALGNIGIALVGNFIGGGLLIGLYYAYVNDDRRWRRG
;
A
#
# COMPACT_ATOMS: atom_id res chain seq x y z
N ALA A 1 48.31 -58.09 42.23
CA ALA A 1 48.12 -56.96 41.36
C ALA A 1 46.63 -56.87 41.03
N ALA A 2 45.89 -55.91 41.59
CA ALA A 2 44.44 -55.79 41.56
C ALA A 2 44.01 -55.01 40.37
N ALA A 3 42.96 -55.51 39.70
CA ALA A 3 42.27 -54.84 38.57
C ALA A 3 41.18 -53.90 39.10
N ALA A 4 41.16 -52.64 38.62
CA ALA A 4 40.13 -51.65 38.93
C ALA A 4 38.93 -51.72 37.95
N PRO A 5 37.69 -51.42 38.38
CA PRO A 5 36.49 -51.55 37.54
C PRO A 5 36.27 -50.34 36.62
N ARG A 6 35.87 -50.61 35.38
CA ARG A 6 35.50 -49.64 34.37
C ARG A 6 34.10 -49.06 34.66
N THR A 7 34.03 -47.75 34.95
CA THR A 7 32.75 -47.00 35.03
C THR A 7 32.23 -46.67 33.64
N ARG A 8 31.02 -47.15 33.37
CA ARG A 8 30.22 -46.82 32.17
C ARG A 8 29.72 -45.37 32.23
N ARG A 9 30.26 -44.50 31.40
CA ARG A 9 29.77 -43.13 31.18
C ARG A 9 28.46 -43.18 30.38
N ARG A 10 27.35 -42.86 31.03
CA ARG A 10 26.08 -42.57 30.35
C ARG A 10 26.24 -41.30 29.51
N ARG A 11 26.12 -41.43 28.20
CA ARG A 11 25.94 -40.28 27.30
C ARG A 11 24.55 -39.69 27.54
N ARG A 12 24.48 -38.46 28.08
CA ARG A 12 23.26 -37.64 28.04
C ARG A 12 23.09 -37.17 26.60
N GLY A 13 21.98 -37.58 25.95
CA GLY A 13 21.57 -37.07 24.68
C GLY A 13 21.14 -35.62 24.82
N SER A 14 21.84 -34.75 24.15
CA SER A 14 21.50 -33.34 23.99
C SER A 14 20.28 -33.26 23.02
N THR A 15 19.11 -32.97 23.55
CA THR A 15 17.97 -32.58 22.73
C THR A 15 18.11 -31.11 22.33
N ALA A 16 18.69 -30.85 21.16
CA ALA A 16 18.62 -29.53 20.55
C ALA A 16 17.17 -29.30 20.06
N PRO A 17 16.56 -28.11 20.31
CA PRO A 17 15.27 -27.80 19.76
C PRO A 17 15.37 -27.59 18.26
N CYS A 18 14.55 -28.32 17.50
CA CYS A 18 14.43 -28.15 16.05
C CYS A 18 13.70 -26.84 15.76
N VAL A 19 14.47 -25.78 15.42
CA VAL A 19 13.91 -24.50 14.97
C VAL A 19 13.57 -24.61 13.50
N ALA A 20 12.30 -24.83 13.18
CA ALA A 20 11.82 -24.75 11.82
C ALA A 20 11.36 -23.31 11.51
N ARG A 21 12.03 -22.66 10.54
CA ARG A 21 11.56 -21.40 9.96
C ARG A 21 10.28 -21.64 9.19
N SER A 22 9.16 -21.07 9.64
CA SER A 22 7.90 -21.05 8.91
C SER A 22 7.51 -19.61 8.60
N MET A 23 7.18 -19.38 7.34
CA MET A 23 6.66 -18.11 6.81
C MET A 23 5.12 -18.15 6.73
N THR A 24 4.42 -18.55 7.79
CA THR A 24 2.95 -18.38 7.91
C THR A 24 2.54 -18.62 9.36
N PRO A 25 1.47 -18.03 9.87
CA PRO A 25 1.04 -18.20 11.26
C PRO A 25 0.37 -19.55 11.46
N ILE A 26 1.17 -20.63 11.45
CA ILE A 26 0.75 -21.98 11.83
C ILE A 26 1.41 -22.26 13.16
N ILE A 27 0.63 -22.33 14.22
CA ILE A 27 1.12 -22.74 15.53
C ILE A 27 1.47 -24.23 15.44
N ARG A 28 2.76 -24.56 15.48
CA ARG A 28 3.27 -25.92 15.57
C ARG A 28 3.25 -26.36 17.04
N THR A 29 2.35 -27.24 17.41
CA THR A 29 2.52 -28.05 18.62
C THR A 29 3.04 -29.43 18.22
N ALA A 30 4.31 -29.72 18.52
CA ALA A 30 4.89 -31.05 18.34
C ALA A 30 4.69 -31.86 19.62
N HIS A 31 3.89 -32.91 19.58
CA HIS A 31 3.87 -33.93 20.61
C HIS A 31 4.79 -35.08 20.17
N CYS A 32 5.96 -35.20 20.79
CA CYS A 32 6.85 -36.35 20.57
C CYS A 32 6.56 -37.43 21.62
N SER A 33 6.10 -38.59 21.16
CA SER A 33 6.11 -39.83 21.94
C SER A 33 7.39 -40.61 21.63
N PRO A 34 8.02 -41.32 22.60
CA PRO A 34 9.32 -41.99 22.39
C PRO A 34 9.34 -43.16 21.41
N ARG A 35 8.22 -43.53 20.78
CA ARG A 35 8.11 -44.68 19.88
C ARG A 35 7.26 -44.47 18.62
N ALA A 36 6.92 -43.27 18.27
CA ALA A 36 6.15 -43.01 17.04
C ALA A 36 6.81 -41.95 16.18
N SER A 37 6.75 -42.12 14.86
CA SER A 37 7.09 -41.11 13.87
C SER A 37 6.37 -39.80 14.20
N CYS A 38 7.09 -38.68 14.08
CA CYS A 38 6.57 -37.35 14.36
C CYS A 38 5.41 -37.05 13.39
N VAL A 39 4.19 -37.17 13.83
CA VAL A 39 2.99 -36.81 13.07
C VAL A 39 2.77 -35.32 13.26
N THR A 40 3.05 -34.53 12.23
CA THR A 40 2.74 -33.12 12.23
C THR A 40 1.24 -32.94 12.00
N VAL A 41 0.50 -32.69 13.07
CA VAL A 41 -0.93 -32.37 12.98
C VAL A 41 -1.04 -30.88 12.62
N TRP A 42 -1.45 -30.60 11.38
CA TRP A 42 -1.77 -29.25 10.94
C TRP A 42 -3.12 -28.85 11.56
N ARG A 43 -3.11 -28.01 12.58
CA ARG A 43 -4.33 -27.31 12.97
C ARG A 43 -4.55 -26.16 12.01
N VAL A 44 -5.47 -26.33 11.08
CA VAL A 44 -6.10 -25.19 10.40
C VAL A 44 -6.88 -24.45 11.51
N THR A 45 -6.41 -23.28 11.91
CA THR A 45 -7.22 -22.38 12.72
C THR A 45 -8.37 -21.95 11.82
N THR A 46 -9.52 -22.59 11.94
CA THR A 46 -10.75 -22.13 11.30
C THR A 46 -10.98 -20.69 11.77
N ALA A 47 -11.09 -19.76 10.81
CA ALA A 47 -11.47 -18.38 11.14
C ALA A 47 -12.71 -18.43 12.03
N ASP A 48 -12.71 -17.62 13.11
CA ASP A 48 -13.87 -17.52 13.99
C ASP A 48 -15.08 -17.09 13.13
N PRO A 49 -16.12 -17.90 13.01
CA PRO A 49 -17.23 -17.61 12.10
C PRO A 49 -17.97 -16.32 12.43
N LEU A 50 -17.90 -15.87 13.68
CA LEU A 50 -18.50 -14.59 14.12
C LEU A 50 -17.62 -13.39 13.82
N PHE A 51 -16.31 -13.58 13.71
CA PHE A 51 -15.33 -12.51 13.49
C PHE A 51 -14.30 -12.92 12.42
N PRO A 52 -14.71 -13.08 11.16
CA PRO A 52 -13.87 -13.65 10.10
C PRO A 52 -12.66 -12.77 9.72
N GLY A 53 -12.70 -11.48 10.01
CA GLY A 53 -11.61 -10.54 9.71
C GLY A 53 -10.51 -10.42 10.76
N LYS A 54 -10.46 -11.29 11.78
CA LYS A 54 -9.41 -11.26 12.82
C LYS A 54 -8.02 -11.39 12.27
N GLN A 55 -7.81 -12.18 11.21
CA GLN A 55 -6.51 -12.31 10.57
C GLN A 55 -6.05 -10.99 9.96
N PHE A 56 -6.95 -10.27 9.28
CA PHE A 56 -6.66 -8.91 8.79
C PHE A 56 -6.23 -7.99 9.92
N ILE A 57 -6.94 -8.00 11.06
CA ILE A 57 -6.61 -7.14 12.20
C ILE A 57 -5.23 -7.50 12.77
N SER A 58 -4.94 -8.78 13.01
CA SER A 58 -3.63 -9.21 13.56
C SER A 58 -2.48 -8.82 12.64
N THR A 59 -2.60 -9.13 11.34
CA THR A 59 -1.60 -8.76 10.33
C THR A 59 -1.38 -7.24 10.27
N THR A 60 -2.46 -6.46 10.28
CA THR A 60 -2.38 -5.00 10.25
C THR A 60 -1.69 -4.44 11.49
N LEU A 61 -1.93 -5.00 12.68
CA LEU A 61 -1.29 -4.57 13.93
C LEU A 61 0.21 -4.93 13.96
N GLU A 62 0.62 -6.08 13.45
CA GLU A 62 2.02 -6.47 13.30
C GLU A 62 2.77 -5.51 12.34
N VAL A 63 2.14 -5.19 11.21
CA VAL A 63 2.67 -4.22 10.25
C VAL A 63 2.79 -2.83 10.89
N LEU A 64 1.79 -2.39 11.68
CA LEU A 64 1.84 -1.12 12.40
C LEU A 64 3.01 -1.06 13.37
N GLU A 65 3.24 -2.11 14.16
CA GLU A 65 4.34 -2.17 15.13
C GLU A 65 5.69 -1.99 14.43
N THR A 66 5.91 -2.71 13.34
CA THR A 66 7.10 -2.57 12.50
C THR A 66 7.26 -1.13 11.99
N LYS A 67 6.20 -0.53 11.43
CA LYS A 67 6.23 0.83 10.87
C LYS A 67 6.44 1.89 11.96
N THR A 68 5.82 1.70 13.13
CA THR A 68 5.99 2.61 14.27
C THR A 68 7.44 2.58 14.77
N THR A 69 8.03 1.40 14.89
CA THR A 69 9.43 1.24 15.27
C THR A 69 10.36 1.89 14.24
N MET A 70 10.11 1.67 12.94
CA MET A 70 10.91 2.25 11.88
C MET A 70 10.80 3.78 11.82
N SER A 71 9.59 4.33 11.92
CA SER A 71 9.37 5.79 11.90
C SER A 71 9.94 6.48 13.14
N GLY A 72 10.08 5.76 14.25
CA GLY A 72 10.70 6.24 15.49
C GLY A 72 12.23 6.08 15.49
N ALA A 73 12.71 4.85 15.62
CA ALA A 73 14.12 4.54 15.81
C ALA A 73 14.96 4.59 14.51
N LEU A 74 14.33 4.39 13.35
CA LEU A 74 14.98 4.30 12.04
C LEU A 74 14.39 5.31 11.04
N THR A 75 14.08 6.52 11.49
CA THR A 75 13.39 7.58 10.71
C THR A 75 13.99 7.77 9.31
N ARG A 76 15.34 7.84 9.20
CA ARG A 76 16.01 8.00 7.90
C ARG A 76 15.71 6.85 6.94
N ARG A 77 15.73 5.61 7.41
CA ARG A 77 15.41 4.42 6.59
C ARG A 77 13.92 4.39 6.21
N TYR A 78 13.05 4.84 7.11
CA TYR A 78 11.63 4.97 6.83
C TYR A 78 11.36 5.99 5.72
N LEU A 79 11.99 7.16 5.78
CA LEU A 79 11.92 8.20 4.73
C LEU A 79 12.44 7.68 3.38
N GLN A 80 13.54 6.94 3.36
CA GLN A 80 14.07 6.33 2.13
C GLN A 80 13.10 5.33 1.50
N ARG A 81 12.43 4.49 2.32
CA ARG A 81 11.38 3.57 1.84
C ARG A 81 10.17 4.33 1.31
N ALA A 82 9.78 5.41 1.96
CA ALA A 82 8.69 6.27 1.48
C ALA A 82 9.09 7.00 0.19
N ALA A 83 10.32 7.49 0.06
CA ALA A 83 10.79 8.11 -1.17
C ALA A 83 10.78 7.13 -2.35
N MET A 84 11.13 5.87 -2.14
CA MET A 84 11.05 4.84 -3.18
C MET A 84 9.63 4.68 -3.73
N ALA A 85 8.60 4.73 -2.88
CA ALA A 85 7.20 4.68 -3.35
C ALA A 85 6.85 5.87 -4.26
N GLY A 86 7.31 7.08 -3.93
CA GLY A 86 7.14 8.27 -4.78
C GLY A 86 7.81 8.12 -6.15
N ILE A 87 9.03 7.57 -6.19
CA ILE A 87 9.77 7.29 -7.44
C ILE A 87 8.99 6.28 -8.30
N ILE A 88 8.54 5.16 -7.70
CA ILE A 88 7.78 4.12 -8.40
C ILE A 88 6.50 4.70 -9.00
N ILE A 89 5.74 5.48 -8.23
CA ILE A 89 4.52 6.13 -8.71
C ILE A 89 4.84 7.05 -9.90
N GLY A 90 5.87 7.88 -9.79
CA GLY A 90 6.22 8.82 -10.85
C GLY A 90 6.62 8.14 -12.14
N LEU A 91 7.42 7.07 -12.05
CA LEU A 91 7.84 6.31 -13.24
C LEU A 91 6.63 5.63 -13.92
N LEU A 92 5.78 4.96 -13.15
CA LEU A 92 4.61 4.27 -13.70
C LEU A 92 3.56 5.28 -14.21
N TYR A 93 3.47 6.47 -13.60
CA TYR A 93 2.59 7.53 -14.08
C TYR A 93 3.09 8.13 -15.40
N ALA A 94 4.39 8.37 -15.52
CA ALA A 94 5.00 8.76 -16.80
C ALA A 94 4.75 7.71 -17.89
N THR A 95 4.88 6.44 -17.56
CA THR A 95 4.58 5.31 -18.47
C THR A 95 3.11 5.32 -18.88
N ASN A 96 2.17 5.53 -17.96
CA ASN A 96 0.74 5.62 -18.26
C ASN A 96 0.45 6.71 -19.30
N TYR A 97 0.96 7.94 -19.11
CA TYR A 97 0.74 9.03 -20.05
C TYR A 97 1.48 8.85 -21.37
N ALA A 98 2.65 8.22 -21.37
CA ALA A 98 3.35 7.87 -22.61
C ALA A 98 2.55 6.85 -23.45
N ILE A 99 1.89 5.89 -22.81
CA ILE A 99 0.99 4.95 -23.49
C ILE A 99 -0.22 5.70 -24.06
N ILE A 100 -0.86 6.57 -23.29
CA ILE A 100 -2.01 7.36 -23.77
C ILE A 100 -1.61 8.18 -25.02
N ALA A 101 -0.48 8.90 -24.94
CA ALA A 101 0.02 9.72 -26.04
C ALA A 101 0.36 8.87 -27.29
N ALA A 102 0.95 7.69 -27.11
CA ALA A 102 1.25 6.79 -28.22
C ALA A 102 -0.01 6.30 -28.94
N PHE A 103 -1.06 5.95 -28.21
CA PHE A 103 -2.32 5.52 -28.79
C PHE A 103 -3.14 6.69 -29.36
N ASP A 104 -3.04 7.89 -28.78
CA ASP A 104 -3.69 9.09 -29.31
C ASP A 104 -3.13 9.50 -30.69
N SER A 105 -1.87 9.20 -30.93
CA SER A 105 -1.23 9.43 -32.22
C SER A 105 -1.72 8.50 -33.35
N VAL A 106 -2.47 7.44 -33.04
CA VAL A 106 -2.95 6.47 -34.02
C VAL A 106 -4.35 6.87 -34.49
N PRO A 107 -4.51 7.21 -35.80
CA PRO A 107 -5.81 7.55 -36.38
C PRO A 107 -6.80 6.37 -36.31
N ALA A 108 -8.07 6.65 -36.03
CA ALA A 108 -9.17 5.68 -36.08
C ALA A 108 -10.38 6.32 -36.76
N GLU A 109 -11.37 5.51 -37.21
CA GLU A 109 -12.59 6.01 -37.89
C GLU A 109 -13.35 7.04 -37.07
N ALA A 110 -13.30 6.94 -35.73
CA ALA A 110 -13.98 7.85 -34.79
C ALA A 110 -13.04 8.84 -34.09
N GLY A 111 -11.86 9.14 -34.66
CA GLY A 111 -10.88 10.05 -34.09
C GLY A 111 -9.53 9.41 -33.85
N SER A 112 -9.22 9.01 -32.61
CA SER A 112 -7.96 8.33 -32.26
C SER A 112 -8.20 7.12 -31.34
N LEU A 113 -7.15 6.32 -31.10
CA LEU A 113 -7.21 5.19 -30.16
C LEU A 113 -6.94 5.61 -28.72
N ARG A 114 -7.10 6.88 -28.36
CA ARG A 114 -6.81 7.44 -27.03
C ARG A 114 -7.47 6.69 -25.88
N GLU A 115 -8.75 6.29 -26.04
CA GLU A 115 -9.48 5.54 -25.00
C GLU A 115 -8.90 4.14 -24.77
N LEU A 116 -8.39 3.48 -25.82
CA LEU A 116 -7.66 2.22 -25.68
C LEU A 116 -6.31 2.45 -24.95
N GLY A 117 -5.63 3.56 -25.25
CA GLY A 117 -4.44 3.99 -24.53
C GLY A 117 -4.70 4.21 -23.05
N ARG A 118 -5.82 4.85 -22.69
CA ARG A 118 -6.26 5.03 -21.29
C ARG A 118 -6.50 3.69 -20.58
N LEU A 119 -7.15 2.76 -21.25
CA LEU A 119 -7.41 1.41 -20.70
C LEU A 119 -6.07 0.69 -20.40
N ILE A 120 -5.18 0.61 -21.39
CA ILE A 120 -3.88 -0.08 -21.26
C ILE A 120 -3.00 0.63 -20.23
N GLY A 121 -2.92 1.96 -20.29
CA GLY A 121 -2.14 2.77 -19.35
C GLY A 121 -2.58 2.56 -17.90
N ALA A 122 -3.88 2.51 -17.64
CA ALA A 122 -4.43 2.25 -16.31
C ALA A 122 -4.07 0.84 -15.79
N ILE A 123 -4.07 -0.19 -16.66
CA ILE A 123 -3.63 -1.55 -16.30
C ILE A 123 -2.13 -1.54 -15.93
N ILE A 124 -1.30 -0.90 -16.73
CA ILE A 124 0.14 -0.80 -16.48
C ILE A 124 0.42 -0.01 -15.20
N PHE A 125 -0.31 1.08 -14.96
CA PHE A 125 -0.19 1.81 -13.71
C PHE A 125 -0.54 0.96 -12.48
N GLY A 126 -1.37 -0.07 -12.65
CA GLY A 126 -1.70 -1.06 -11.62
C GLY A 126 -0.48 -1.74 -10.99
N TRP A 127 0.61 -1.89 -11.74
CA TRP A 127 1.87 -2.47 -11.25
C TRP A 127 2.56 -1.61 -10.19
N ALA A 128 2.23 -0.33 -10.08
CA ALA A 128 2.80 0.53 -9.06
C ALA A 128 2.57 -0.01 -7.64
N LEU A 129 1.35 -0.45 -7.33
CA LEU A 129 1.04 -1.00 -6.01
C LEU A 129 1.78 -2.31 -5.74
N ILE A 130 1.97 -3.16 -6.76
CA ILE A 130 2.73 -4.40 -6.66
C ILE A 130 4.19 -4.08 -6.32
N PHE A 131 4.82 -3.18 -7.09
CA PHE A 131 6.22 -2.82 -6.85
C PHE A 131 6.41 -2.21 -5.47
N ILE A 132 5.50 -1.35 -5.01
CA ILE A 132 5.53 -0.76 -3.67
C ILE A 132 5.38 -1.85 -2.60
N TYR A 133 4.45 -2.78 -2.76
CA TYR A 133 4.17 -3.84 -1.79
C TYR A 133 5.35 -4.81 -1.65
N TYR A 134 5.84 -5.37 -2.76
CA TYR A 134 6.92 -6.36 -2.73
C TYR A 134 8.30 -5.76 -2.47
N SER A 135 8.55 -4.49 -2.83
CA SER A 135 9.78 -3.79 -2.45
C SER A 135 9.78 -3.31 -0.98
N ARG A 136 8.67 -3.51 -0.26
CA ARG A 136 8.50 -3.00 1.11
C ARG A 136 8.66 -1.49 1.21
N SER A 137 8.29 -0.77 0.17
CA SER A 137 8.20 0.69 0.17
C SER A 137 7.01 1.18 0.98
N GLU A 138 7.05 2.42 1.44
CA GLU A 138 6.03 2.98 2.33
C GLU A 138 5.13 3.95 1.55
N LEU A 139 3.84 3.60 1.43
CA LEU A 139 2.84 4.43 0.76
C LEU A 139 1.89 5.04 1.79
N LEU A 140 1.72 6.37 1.72
CA LEU A 140 0.88 7.13 2.63
C LEU A 140 -0.55 6.60 2.71
N THR A 141 -1.18 6.38 1.57
CA THR A 141 -2.60 6.01 1.46
C THR A 141 -2.88 4.63 2.07
N SER A 142 -1.97 3.65 1.93
CA SER A 142 -2.07 2.37 2.63
C SER A 142 -1.85 2.51 4.14
N ASN A 143 -0.98 3.43 4.57
CA ASN A 143 -0.71 3.67 5.98
C ASN A 143 -1.89 4.31 6.72
N MET A 144 -2.79 5.04 6.02
CA MET A 144 -4.01 5.60 6.60
C MET A 144 -4.92 4.52 7.20
N MET A 145 -5.11 3.40 6.50
CA MET A 145 -5.85 2.24 7.02
C MET A 145 -5.15 1.64 8.26
N ILE A 146 -3.85 1.41 8.16
CA ILE A 146 -3.06 0.76 9.21
C ILE A 146 -3.10 1.54 10.53
N VAL A 147 -2.95 2.87 10.47
CA VAL A 147 -2.99 3.70 11.68
C VAL A 147 -4.38 3.77 12.30
N CYS A 148 -5.45 3.76 11.50
CA CYS A 148 -6.82 3.76 12.01
C CYS A 148 -7.16 2.46 12.74
N VAL A 149 -6.78 1.29 12.19
CA VAL A 149 -6.88 0.00 12.88
C VAL A 149 -6.12 0.03 14.20
N GLY A 150 -4.88 0.55 14.17
CA GLY A 150 -4.04 0.65 15.35
C GLY A 150 -4.58 1.60 16.42
N ALA A 151 -5.13 2.75 16.03
CA ALA A 151 -5.74 3.70 16.94
C ALA A 151 -7.00 3.11 17.60
N TYR A 152 -7.86 2.43 16.83
CA TYR A 152 -9.04 1.74 17.34
C TYR A 152 -8.68 0.70 18.41
N HIS A 153 -7.68 -0.12 18.14
CA HIS A 153 -7.21 -1.16 19.07
C HIS A 153 -6.27 -0.63 20.17
N ARG A 154 -6.05 0.70 20.25
CA ARG A 154 -5.18 1.37 21.24
C ARG A 154 -3.71 0.89 21.17
N ARG A 155 -3.27 0.45 20.00
CA ARG A 155 -1.87 0.04 19.75
C ARG A 155 -0.98 1.20 19.35
N THR A 156 -1.57 2.33 18.96
CA THR A 156 -0.87 3.60 18.71
C THR A 156 -1.68 4.77 19.23
N SER A 157 -1.01 5.89 19.52
CA SER A 157 -1.67 7.15 19.82
C SER A 157 -1.75 8.02 18.56
N TRP A 158 -2.72 8.92 18.50
CA TRP A 158 -2.88 9.82 17.35
C TRP A 158 -1.62 10.66 17.04
N PRO A 159 -0.87 11.21 18.01
CA PRO A 159 0.39 11.90 17.70
C PRO A 159 1.42 11.01 17.02
N ARG A 160 1.53 9.73 17.43
CA ARG A 160 2.44 8.76 16.76
C ARG A 160 1.93 8.40 15.37
N ALA A 161 0.63 8.21 15.21
CA ALA A 161 -0.01 7.95 13.92
C ALA A 161 0.22 9.11 12.94
N LEU A 162 -0.02 10.34 13.37
CA LEU A 162 0.21 11.54 12.56
C LEU A 162 1.69 11.72 12.19
N ARG A 163 2.61 11.44 13.12
CA ARG A 163 4.04 11.43 12.83
C ARG A 163 4.38 10.41 11.74
N LEU A 164 3.86 9.19 11.83
CA LEU A 164 4.09 8.14 10.84
C LEU A 164 3.57 8.58 9.47
N LEU A 165 2.33 9.08 9.39
CA LEU A 165 1.73 9.57 8.16
C LEU A 165 2.50 10.79 7.60
N GLY A 166 2.87 11.75 8.43
CA GLY A 166 3.63 12.93 8.02
C GLY A 166 5.00 12.57 7.44
N LEU A 167 5.75 11.67 8.10
CA LEU A 167 7.03 11.18 7.57
C LEU A 167 6.85 10.41 6.25
N CYS A 168 5.76 9.63 6.13
CA CYS A 168 5.45 8.92 4.90
C CYS A 168 5.13 9.89 3.76
N LEU A 169 4.30 10.91 4.01
CA LEU A 169 3.99 11.95 3.04
C LEU A 169 5.25 12.67 2.57
N VAL A 170 6.07 13.14 3.51
CA VAL A 170 7.34 13.82 3.19
C VAL A 170 8.24 12.93 2.35
N GLY A 171 8.39 11.65 2.71
CA GLY A 171 9.17 10.71 1.93
C GLY A 171 8.59 10.51 0.51
N ASN A 172 7.28 10.29 0.38
CA ASN A 172 6.63 10.14 -0.93
C ASN A 172 6.83 11.39 -1.80
N LEU A 173 6.73 12.60 -1.22
CA LEU A 173 6.98 13.85 -1.92
C LEU A 173 8.44 14.01 -2.36
N ILE A 174 9.40 13.67 -1.51
CA ILE A 174 10.84 13.68 -1.86
C ILE A 174 11.10 12.75 -3.04
N GLY A 175 10.54 11.52 -3.02
CA GLY A 175 10.68 10.57 -4.12
C GLY A 175 10.01 11.06 -5.41
N GLY A 176 8.81 11.64 -5.29
CA GLY A 176 8.09 12.25 -6.40
C GLY A 176 8.85 13.43 -7.00
N LEU A 177 9.45 14.29 -6.18
CA LEU A 177 10.29 15.38 -6.65
C LEU A 177 11.56 14.86 -7.34
N LEU A 178 12.20 13.83 -6.78
CA LEU A 178 13.40 13.26 -7.39
C LEU A 178 13.12 12.72 -8.79
N ILE A 179 12.04 11.94 -8.98
CA ILE A 179 11.67 11.43 -10.30
C ILE A 179 11.26 12.58 -11.24
N ALA A 180 10.58 13.62 -10.76
CA ALA A 180 10.22 14.79 -11.54
C ALA A 180 11.48 15.52 -12.07
N VAL A 181 12.49 15.69 -11.20
CA VAL A 181 13.78 16.26 -11.59
C VAL A 181 14.52 15.37 -12.61
N LEU A 182 14.55 14.05 -12.41
CA LEU A 182 15.17 13.12 -13.38
C LEU A 182 14.49 13.20 -14.75
N LEU A 183 13.16 13.22 -14.77
CA LEU A 183 12.38 13.34 -16.00
C LEU A 183 12.58 14.71 -16.69
N ARG A 184 12.88 15.78 -15.92
CA ARG A 184 13.20 17.11 -16.50
C ARG A 184 14.45 17.07 -17.40
N PHE A 185 15.40 16.20 -17.10
CA PHE A 185 16.63 16.00 -17.88
C PHE A 185 16.53 14.85 -18.88
N SER A 186 15.33 14.37 -19.16
CA SER A 186 15.05 13.26 -20.09
C SER A 186 13.95 13.66 -21.06
N THR A 187 13.99 13.10 -22.27
CA THR A 187 12.95 13.29 -23.29
C THR A 187 11.69 12.47 -23.04
N ILE A 188 11.65 11.62 -21.99
CA ILE A 188 10.50 10.74 -21.67
C ILE A 188 9.22 11.54 -21.44
N ALA A 189 9.30 12.64 -20.69
CA ALA A 189 8.16 13.52 -20.39
C ALA A 189 8.24 14.80 -21.24
N GLU A 190 8.26 14.66 -22.57
CA GLU A 190 8.25 15.75 -23.57
C GLU A 190 7.20 15.49 -24.65
N GLY A 191 6.94 16.50 -25.47
CA GLY A 191 6.03 16.40 -26.62
C GLY A 191 4.63 15.92 -26.22
N ALA A 192 4.11 14.92 -26.92
CA ALA A 192 2.77 14.39 -26.71
C ALA A 192 2.55 13.81 -25.29
N THR A 193 3.57 13.19 -24.70
CA THR A 193 3.48 12.67 -23.32
C THR A 193 3.32 13.81 -22.32
N LEU A 194 4.06 14.90 -22.46
CA LEU A 194 3.91 16.08 -21.60
C LEU A 194 2.55 16.74 -21.79
N ALA A 195 2.08 16.85 -23.03
CA ALA A 195 0.77 17.42 -23.32
C ALA A 195 -0.38 16.64 -22.63
N GLU A 196 -0.33 15.30 -22.64
CA GLU A 196 -1.28 14.47 -21.89
C GLU A 196 -1.19 14.66 -20.38
N MET A 197 0.02 14.81 -19.83
CA MET A 197 0.22 15.12 -18.41
C MET A 197 -0.34 16.49 -18.05
N SER A 198 -0.08 17.52 -18.87
CA SER A 198 -0.53 18.89 -18.64
C SER A 198 -2.05 18.98 -18.72
N ALA A 199 -2.68 18.34 -19.71
CA ALA A 199 -4.14 18.25 -19.80
C ALA A 199 -4.76 17.58 -18.57
N ALA A 200 -4.10 16.54 -18.03
CA ALA A 200 -4.56 15.89 -16.81
C ALA A 200 -4.39 16.80 -15.57
N VAL A 201 -3.32 17.60 -15.50
CA VAL A 201 -3.13 18.62 -14.45
C VAL A 201 -4.22 19.67 -14.52
N ASP A 202 -4.48 20.24 -15.70
CA ASP A 202 -5.50 21.26 -15.89
C ASP A 202 -6.86 20.77 -15.44
N HIS A 203 -7.24 19.54 -15.83
CA HIS A 203 -8.50 18.92 -15.38
C HIS A 203 -8.56 18.77 -13.85
N LYS A 204 -7.46 18.38 -13.19
CA LYS A 204 -7.40 18.23 -11.73
C LYS A 204 -7.47 19.57 -11.00
N LEU A 205 -6.89 20.63 -11.56
CA LEU A 205 -6.93 21.95 -10.97
C LEU A 205 -8.29 22.65 -11.20
N ALA A 206 -9.00 22.30 -12.28
CA ALA A 206 -10.32 22.85 -12.58
C ALA A 206 -11.34 22.61 -11.44
N TYR A 207 -11.23 21.49 -10.70
CA TYR A 207 -12.06 21.25 -9.52
C TYR A 207 -12.04 22.39 -8.49
N LEU A 208 -10.90 23.09 -8.37
CA LEU A 208 -10.76 24.19 -7.41
C LEU A 208 -11.50 25.45 -7.90
N GLY A 209 -11.51 25.66 -9.22
CA GLY A 209 -12.23 26.77 -9.89
C GLY A 209 -13.75 26.62 -9.87
N ASP A 210 -14.26 25.39 -9.86
CA ASP A 210 -15.69 25.08 -9.86
C ASP A 210 -16.38 25.27 -8.49
N GLY A 211 -15.64 25.79 -7.51
CA GLY A 211 -16.14 26.10 -6.18
C GLY A 211 -16.62 24.86 -5.40
N PRO A 212 -17.68 24.97 -4.56
CA PRO A 212 -18.11 23.88 -3.70
C PRO A 212 -18.51 22.60 -4.44
N ALA A 213 -19.03 22.68 -5.66
CA ALA A 213 -19.40 21.53 -6.47
C ALA A 213 -18.15 20.74 -6.90
N GLY A 214 -17.14 21.44 -7.43
CA GLY A 214 -15.86 20.83 -7.80
C GLY A 214 -15.10 20.26 -6.59
N TRP A 215 -15.10 20.96 -5.46
CA TRP A 215 -14.48 20.45 -4.22
C TRP A 215 -15.14 19.18 -3.72
N THR A 216 -16.48 19.08 -3.87
CA THR A 216 -17.24 17.87 -3.50
C THR A 216 -16.90 16.71 -4.42
N ASP A 217 -16.86 16.93 -5.75
CA ASP A 217 -16.48 15.90 -6.72
C ASP A 217 -15.04 15.39 -6.46
N LEU A 218 -14.10 16.32 -6.28
CA LEU A 218 -12.72 15.99 -5.91
C LEU A 218 -12.64 15.13 -4.63
N LEU A 219 -13.39 15.53 -3.58
CA LEU A 219 -13.42 14.82 -2.31
C LEU A 219 -13.99 13.41 -2.48
N VAL A 220 -15.10 13.25 -3.18
CA VAL A 220 -15.74 11.94 -3.44
C VAL A 220 -14.79 11.04 -4.24
N ARG A 221 -14.18 11.56 -5.32
CA ARG A 221 -13.16 10.83 -6.10
C ARG A 221 -11.98 10.39 -5.24
N ALA A 222 -11.52 11.22 -4.32
CA ALA A 222 -10.45 10.88 -3.41
C ALA A 222 -10.87 9.81 -2.38
N ILE A 223 -12.10 9.85 -1.86
CA ILE A 223 -12.65 8.81 -0.99
C ILE A 223 -12.64 7.47 -1.71
N LEU A 224 -13.23 7.42 -2.91
CA LEU A 224 -13.34 6.19 -3.71
C LEU A 224 -11.97 5.64 -4.12
N CYS A 225 -11.01 6.51 -4.44
CA CYS A 225 -9.65 6.12 -4.77
C CYS A 225 -9.00 5.29 -3.65
N ASN A 226 -8.96 5.83 -2.46
CA ASN A 226 -8.28 5.15 -1.36
C ASN A 226 -9.12 4.03 -0.73
N PHE A 227 -10.43 4.04 -0.93
CA PHE A 227 -11.27 2.87 -0.67
C PHE A 227 -10.82 1.68 -1.53
N CYS A 228 -10.67 1.85 -2.85
CA CYS A 228 -10.22 0.80 -3.76
C CYS A 228 -8.84 0.24 -3.38
N ILE A 229 -7.86 1.12 -3.11
CA ILE A 229 -6.49 0.71 -2.72
C ILE A 229 -6.53 -0.11 -1.44
N ASN A 230 -7.24 0.35 -0.41
CA ASN A 230 -7.27 -0.34 0.87
C ASN A 230 -8.19 -1.55 0.88
N LEU A 231 -9.16 -1.64 -0.05
CA LEU A 231 -9.89 -2.89 -0.29
C LEU A 231 -8.94 -3.99 -0.79
N ALA A 232 -8.04 -3.68 -1.73
CA ALA A 232 -7.00 -4.62 -2.14
C ALA A 232 -6.09 -5.03 -0.97
N MET A 233 -5.64 -4.06 -0.17
CA MET A 233 -4.79 -4.33 0.99
C MET A 233 -5.50 -5.14 2.06
N LEU A 234 -6.80 -4.93 2.28
CA LEU A 234 -7.63 -5.76 3.14
C LEU A 234 -7.61 -7.23 2.67
N LEU A 235 -7.86 -7.48 1.37
CA LEU A 235 -7.88 -8.83 0.81
C LEU A 235 -6.50 -9.50 0.91
N VAL A 236 -5.42 -8.75 0.68
CA VAL A 236 -4.04 -9.27 0.80
C VAL A 236 -3.68 -9.58 2.26
N TYR A 237 -4.11 -8.76 3.23
CA TYR A 237 -3.79 -8.93 4.65
C TYR A 237 -4.71 -9.92 5.36
N ASN A 238 -5.86 -10.27 4.78
CA ASN A 238 -6.83 -11.18 5.39
C ASN A 238 -6.34 -12.65 5.47
N GLY A 239 -5.26 -12.98 4.76
CA GLY A 239 -4.65 -14.31 4.81
C GLY A 239 -5.45 -15.41 4.10
N LEU A 240 -6.51 -15.06 3.36
CA LEU A 240 -7.33 -16.02 2.59
C LEU A 240 -6.77 -16.27 1.18
N ILE A 241 -5.89 -15.41 0.71
CA ILE A 241 -5.25 -15.51 -0.60
C ILE A 241 -3.81 -15.97 -0.39
N ASP A 242 -3.49 -17.21 -0.74
CA ASP A 242 -2.13 -17.77 -0.64
C ASP A 242 -1.29 -17.47 -1.89
N SER A 243 -1.92 -17.47 -3.07
CA SER A 243 -1.24 -17.25 -4.35
C SER A 243 -0.80 -15.80 -4.52
N ASP A 244 0.51 -15.59 -4.69
CA ASP A 244 1.06 -14.27 -4.97
C ASP A 244 0.57 -13.70 -6.31
N LEU A 245 0.30 -14.56 -7.31
CA LEU A 245 -0.30 -14.12 -8.57
C LEU A 245 -1.69 -13.51 -8.34
N VAL A 246 -2.53 -14.14 -7.51
CA VAL A 246 -3.87 -13.63 -7.20
C VAL A 246 -3.78 -12.32 -6.42
N LYS A 247 -2.83 -12.18 -5.48
CA LYS A 247 -2.56 -10.90 -4.79
C LYS A 247 -2.19 -9.80 -5.78
N CYS A 248 -1.32 -10.11 -6.76
CA CYS A 248 -0.95 -9.17 -7.82
C CYS A 248 -2.17 -8.75 -8.64
N LEU A 249 -3.03 -9.68 -9.06
CA LEU A 249 -4.23 -9.38 -9.82
C LEU A 249 -5.20 -8.49 -9.03
N VAL A 250 -5.39 -8.75 -7.74
CA VAL A 250 -6.21 -7.91 -6.85
C VAL A 250 -5.66 -6.49 -6.77
N MET A 251 -4.33 -6.34 -6.61
CA MET A 251 -3.67 -5.03 -6.56
C MET A 251 -3.77 -4.28 -7.89
N ILE A 252 -3.53 -4.95 -9.03
CA ILE A 252 -3.69 -4.34 -10.36
C ILE A 252 -5.13 -3.87 -10.56
N THR A 253 -6.11 -4.73 -10.26
CA THR A 253 -7.53 -4.41 -10.45
C THR A 253 -7.95 -3.18 -9.65
N ALA A 254 -7.55 -3.07 -8.38
CA ALA A 254 -7.90 -1.93 -7.55
C ALA A 254 -7.29 -0.62 -8.07
N VAL A 255 -6.03 -0.65 -8.50
CA VAL A 255 -5.36 0.52 -9.08
C VAL A 255 -5.92 0.85 -10.46
N PHE A 256 -6.21 -0.15 -11.28
CA PHE A 256 -6.88 0.02 -12.57
C PHE A 256 -8.21 0.78 -12.41
N ILE A 257 -9.05 0.36 -11.46
CA ILE A 257 -10.35 1.01 -11.22
C ILE A 257 -10.15 2.51 -10.95
N PHE A 258 -9.26 2.88 -10.02
CA PHE A 258 -9.10 4.28 -9.71
C PHE A 258 -8.42 5.08 -10.82
N ALA A 259 -7.46 4.50 -11.54
CA ALA A 259 -6.77 5.17 -12.63
C ALA A 259 -7.68 5.39 -13.85
N PHE A 260 -8.45 4.37 -14.21
CA PHE A 260 -9.36 4.42 -15.35
C PHE A 260 -10.55 5.37 -15.13
N LEU A 261 -11.11 5.37 -13.90
CA LEU A 261 -12.20 6.28 -13.52
C LEU A 261 -11.73 7.71 -13.23
N GLY A 262 -10.43 7.98 -13.27
CA GLY A 262 -9.89 9.30 -12.97
C GLY A 262 -10.11 9.72 -11.50
N LEU A 263 -9.99 8.78 -10.56
CA LEU A 263 -10.11 9.06 -9.14
C LEU A 263 -8.85 9.77 -8.60
N GLU A 264 -8.98 10.44 -7.46
CA GLU A 264 -7.99 11.38 -6.98
C GLU A 264 -7.12 10.80 -5.86
N HIS A 265 -5.83 10.60 -6.18
CA HIS A 265 -4.83 10.05 -5.27
C HIS A 265 -3.83 11.11 -4.86
N SER A 266 -3.82 11.52 -3.59
CA SER A 266 -3.00 12.63 -3.10
C SER A 266 -1.50 12.54 -3.46
N VAL A 267 -0.89 11.36 -3.31
CA VAL A 267 0.54 11.17 -3.65
C VAL A 267 0.76 11.19 -5.17
N ALA A 268 -0.09 10.50 -5.96
CA ALA A 268 0.05 10.49 -7.41
C ALA A 268 -0.18 11.89 -8.02
N ASN A 269 -1.16 12.64 -7.51
CA ASN A 269 -1.37 14.03 -7.89
C ASN A 269 -0.14 14.89 -7.59
N SER A 270 0.43 14.78 -6.38
CA SER A 270 1.63 15.53 -6.00
C SER A 270 2.81 15.26 -6.95
N VAL A 271 2.99 14.00 -7.35
CA VAL A 271 4.06 13.61 -8.27
C VAL A 271 3.81 14.18 -9.67
N LEU A 272 2.58 14.07 -10.19
CA LEU A 272 2.19 14.63 -11.49
C LEU A 272 2.36 16.15 -11.53
N PHE A 273 1.87 16.84 -10.49
CA PHE A 273 2.05 18.29 -10.34
C PHE A 273 3.53 18.68 -10.28
N GLY A 274 4.36 17.85 -9.63
CA GLY A 274 5.81 18.05 -9.62
C GLY A 274 6.43 17.92 -11.01
N ILE A 275 6.06 16.90 -11.79
CA ILE A 275 6.60 16.67 -13.14
C ILE A 275 6.24 17.85 -14.08
N VAL A 276 4.95 18.21 -14.15
CA VAL A 276 4.48 19.28 -15.03
C VAL A 276 4.97 20.64 -14.51
N GLY A 277 4.86 20.89 -13.22
CA GLY A 277 5.22 22.18 -12.62
C GLY A 277 6.70 22.56 -12.76
N ILE A 278 7.63 21.58 -12.79
CA ILE A 278 9.05 21.84 -13.05
C ILE A 278 9.31 22.18 -14.52
N ARG A 279 8.49 21.70 -15.45
CA ARG A 279 8.67 21.90 -16.89
C ARG A 279 7.97 23.16 -17.42
N GLU A 280 6.72 23.36 -17.04
CA GLU A 280 5.83 24.36 -17.64
C GLU A 280 5.36 25.43 -16.65
N GLY A 281 5.66 25.22 -15.36
CA GLY A 281 5.07 26.01 -14.29
C GLY A 281 3.70 25.47 -13.87
N LEU A 282 3.19 25.96 -12.74
CA LEU A 282 1.94 25.49 -12.16
C LEU A 282 1.36 26.54 -11.21
N ASP A 283 0.03 26.64 -11.13
CA ASP A 283 -0.62 27.28 -10.00
C ASP A 283 -0.45 26.41 -8.74
N TRP A 284 0.59 26.67 -7.98
CA TRP A 284 0.91 25.92 -6.78
C TRP A 284 -0.13 26.09 -5.67
N ALA A 285 -0.89 27.19 -5.64
CA ALA A 285 -1.95 27.38 -4.66
C ALA A 285 -3.12 26.42 -4.96
N ALA A 286 -3.54 26.33 -6.21
CA ALA A 286 -4.54 25.37 -6.65
C ALA A 286 -4.06 23.93 -6.47
N ALA A 287 -2.81 23.61 -6.83
CA ALA A 287 -2.22 22.30 -6.65
C ALA A 287 -2.21 21.84 -5.18
N LEU A 288 -1.80 22.70 -4.26
CA LEU A 288 -1.81 22.42 -2.83
C LEU A 288 -3.25 22.28 -2.29
N GLY A 289 -4.20 23.07 -2.80
CA GLY A 289 -5.62 22.91 -2.49
C GLY A 289 -6.17 21.55 -2.92
N ASN A 290 -5.87 21.12 -4.16
CA ASN A 290 -6.23 19.78 -4.66
C ASN A 290 -5.64 18.68 -3.77
N ILE A 291 -4.34 18.72 -3.49
CA ILE A 291 -3.65 17.75 -2.64
C ILE A 291 -4.29 17.71 -1.24
N GLY A 292 -4.64 18.87 -0.66
CA GLY A 292 -5.27 18.98 0.65
C GLY A 292 -6.64 18.26 0.70
N ILE A 293 -7.52 18.54 -0.24
CA ILE A 293 -8.83 17.88 -0.35
C ILE A 293 -8.65 16.37 -0.61
N ALA A 294 -7.73 16.02 -1.52
CA ALA A 294 -7.42 14.63 -1.82
C ALA A 294 -6.89 13.86 -0.60
N LEU A 295 -6.04 14.48 0.24
CA LEU A 295 -5.56 13.88 1.49
C LEU A 295 -6.71 13.56 2.45
N VAL A 296 -7.66 14.49 2.63
CA VAL A 296 -8.83 14.29 3.49
C VAL A 296 -9.69 13.16 2.93
N GLY A 297 -10.02 13.18 1.63
CA GLY A 297 -10.80 12.12 1.00
C GLY A 297 -10.12 10.74 1.08
N ASN A 298 -8.81 10.69 0.80
CA ASN A 298 -8.06 9.44 0.92
C ASN A 298 -8.06 8.92 2.37
N PHE A 299 -7.97 9.80 3.38
CA PHE A 299 -8.08 9.38 4.77
C PHE A 299 -9.45 8.81 5.10
N ILE A 300 -10.53 9.43 4.63
CA ILE A 300 -11.89 8.90 4.80
C ILE A 300 -12.02 7.52 4.12
N GLY A 301 -11.63 7.40 2.85
CA GLY A 301 -11.77 6.16 2.09
C GLY A 301 -10.99 4.98 2.68
N GLY A 302 -9.69 5.17 2.91
CA GLY A 302 -8.82 4.10 3.43
C GLY A 302 -8.84 3.97 4.94
N GLY A 303 -8.77 5.09 5.66
CA GLY A 303 -8.69 5.10 7.12
C GLY A 303 -10.02 4.77 7.79
N LEU A 304 -11.10 5.46 7.41
CA LEU A 304 -12.40 5.29 8.07
C LEU A 304 -13.20 4.14 7.45
N LEU A 305 -13.44 4.15 6.13
CA LEU A 305 -14.33 3.18 5.48
C LEU A 305 -13.75 1.77 5.43
N ILE A 306 -12.43 1.61 5.42
CA ILE A 306 -11.79 0.29 5.51
C ILE A 306 -11.19 0.09 6.92
N GLY A 307 -10.25 0.93 7.34
CA GLY A 307 -9.51 0.70 8.57
C GLY A 307 -10.40 0.66 9.81
N LEU A 308 -11.14 1.73 10.07
CA LEU A 308 -11.99 1.84 11.27
C LEU A 308 -13.19 0.89 11.21
N TYR A 309 -13.85 0.80 10.04
CA TYR A 309 -15.00 -0.09 9.85
C TYR A 309 -14.64 -1.54 10.13
N TYR A 310 -13.58 -2.08 9.48
CA TYR A 310 -13.20 -3.48 9.69
C TYR A 310 -12.61 -3.74 11.08
N ALA A 311 -11.98 -2.75 11.70
CA ALA A 311 -11.58 -2.84 13.10
C ALA A 311 -12.78 -2.98 14.03
N TYR A 312 -13.87 -2.24 13.77
CA TYR A 312 -15.08 -2.28 14.57
C TYR A 312 -15.86 -3.60 14.40
N VAL A 313 -16.13 -4.03 13.16
CA VAL A 313 -16.97 -5.22 12.89
C VAL A 313 -16.29 -6.53 13.28
N ASN A 314 -14.95 -6.53 13.46
CA ASN A 314 -14.19 -7.71 13.91
C ASN A 314 -13.72 -7.61 15.37
N ASP A 315 -14.26 -6.67 16.15
CA ASP A 315 -13.92 -6.50 17.57
C ASP A 315 -14.74 -7.45 18.45
N ASP A 316 -14.11 -8.53 18.93
CA ASP A 316 -14.72 -9.52 19.82
C ASP A 316 -14.55 -9.20 21.32
N ARG A 317 -13.92 -8.07 21.68
CA ARG A 317 -13.60 -7.73 23.09
C ARG A 317 -14.82 -7.62 23.99
N ARG A 318 -15.95 -7.18 23.44
CA ARG A 318 -17.22 -7.11 24.18
C ARG A 318 -17.88 -8.48 24.32
N TRP A 319 -17.83 -9.31 23.26
CA TRP A 319 -18.38 -10.66 23.23
C TRP A 319 -17.69 -11.60 24.21
N ARG A 320 -16.38 -11.52 24.38
CA ARG A 320 -15.59 -12.35 25.29
C ARG A 320 -15.72 -11.98 26.77
N ARG A 321 -16.38 -10.86 27.09
CA ARG A 321 -16.57 -10.35 28.45
C ARG A 321 -17.95 -10.63 29.02
N GLY A 322 -18.90 -11.11 28.24
CA GLY A 322 -20.21 -11.60 28.62
C GLY A 322 -20.25 -13.12 28.66
#